data_552e4ec2aa566d5e94ece3aebb2b6f57
#
_entry.id   552e4ec2aa566d5e94ece3aebb2b6f57
#
_cell.length_a   1.000
_cell.length_b   1.000
_cell.length_c   1.000
_cell.angle_alpha   90.00
_cell.angle_beta   90.00
_cell.angle_gamma   90.00
#
_symmetry.space_group_name_H-M   'P 1'
#
loop_
_entity.id
_entity.type
_entity.pdbx_description
1 polymer ?
#
loop_
_entity_poly.entity_id
_entity_poly.type
_entity_poly.pdbx_seq_one_letter_code
_entity_poly.pdbx_strand_id
1 'polypeptide(L)'
;MKSKFILILASAAALMAGAAEAQNKKTLAIVVKGLDNPFFEQINLGCQKWMSENKDSEYECLYTGPASSTDEAGEVQIVDDLLTRGVAAIAISPSNAPAMANRIRQINPSIPVMTIDADFLEADRGLRKTYLGTDNYLMGVKMAEQAMVLKPKGGSVCLQLGNVAADNINARAAGFRDTISGEKGVDRLNGQSGWSEVEGCPVYTNDQADLANQQMADIFTANADLDAFILIGGWAQFAPQAYAQVTDQVMDKLKSKDLIIIAGDTLPPQTQAFRDGRSHSQVGQRPFEMGYLAPDVMIKLINGETVDDPLFTGLDVCNEQDKGFCANN
;
A
#
# COMPACT_ATOMS: atom_id res chain seq x y z
N MET A 1 25.04 -87.81 25.66
CA MET A 1 24.12 -86.65 25.74
C MET A 1 24.75 -85.51 24.95
N LYS A 2 24.28 -85.27 23.70
CA LYS A 2 24.81 -84.23 22.78
C LYS A 2 23.84 -83.05 22.74
N SER A 3 24.25 -81.91 23.30
CA SER A 3 23.49 -80.67 23.25
C SER A 3 23.76 -79.95 21.95
N LYS A 4 22.74 -79.68 21.14
CA LYS A 4 22.82 -78.89 19.91
C LYS A 4 22.59 -77.45 20.24
N PHE A 5 23.59 -76.61 20.04
CA PHE A 5 23.43 -75.15 20.02
C PHE A 5 22.86 -74.72 18.67
N ILE A 6 21.70 -74.07 18.70
CA ILE A 6 21.10 -73.40 17.54
C ILE A 6 21.56 -71.96 17.54
N LEU A 7 22.33 -71.51 16.58
CA LEU A 7 22.66 -70.14 16.34
C LEU A 7 21.48 -69.47 15.62
N ILE A 8 20.84 -68.50 16.23
CA ILE A 8 19.86 -67.66 15.60
C ILE A 8 20.62 -66.42 15.08
N LEU A 9 20.78 -66.31 13.75
CA LEU A 9 21.21 -65.11 13.09
C LEU A 9 20.04 -64.10 13.08
N ALA A 10 20.14 -63.06 13.90
CA ALA A 10 19.24 -61.90 13.84
C ALA A 10 19.74 -60.96 12.73
N SER A 11 19.01 -60.90 11.62
CA SER A 11 19.22 -59.92 10.54
C SER A 11 18.71 -58.56 11.02
N ALA A 12 19.63 -57.70 11.41
CA ALA A 12 19.30 -56.27 11.65
C ALA A 12 19.13 -55.57 10.30
N ALA A 13 17.90 -55.47 9.82
CA ALA A 13 17.56 -54.56 8.73
C ALA A 13 17.69 -53.13 9.25
N ALA A 14 18.74 -52.44 8.85
CA ALA A 14 18.89 -51.01 9.10
C ALA A 14 17.81 -50.24 8.31
N LEU A 15 16.77 -49.83 8.97
CA LEU A 15 15.85 -48.79 8.49
C LEU A 15 16.64 -47.48 8.47
N MET A 16 17.26 -47.19 7.33
CA MET A 16 17.64 -45.80 7.01
C MET A 16 16.35 -45.04 6.74
N ALA A 17 15.70 -44.56 7.81
CA ALA A 17 14.78 -43.50 7.73
C ALA A 17 15.59 -42.26 7.30
N GLY A 18 15.51 -41.92 6.02
CA GLY A 18 15.98 -40.64 5.54
C GLY A 18 15.25 -39.55 6.30
N ALA A 19 15.92 -38.96 7.28
CA ALA A 19 15.51 -37.65 7.78
C ALA A 19 15.56 -36.72 6.55
N ALA A 20 14.41 -36.40 6.00
CA ALA A 20 14.31 -35.25 5.12
C ALA A 20 14.79 -34.06 5.97
N GLU A 21 16.04 -33.63 5.75
CA GLU A 21 16.49 -32.35 6.27
C GLU A 21 15.43 -31.34 5.81
N ALA A 22 14.72 -30.76 6.78
CA ALA A 22 13.88 -29.61 6.51
C ALA A 22 14.85 -28.55 5.96
N GLN A 23 14.90 -28.44 4.65
CA GLN A 23 15.77 -27.49 3.96
C GLN A 23 15.34 -26.11 4.47
N ASN A 24 16.19 -25.43 5.25
CA ASN A 24 15.93 -24.08 5.71
C ASN A 24 15.76 -23.21 4.47
N LYS A 25 14.52 -22.83 4.19
CA LYS A 25 14.18 -21.98 3.04
C LYS A 25 14.86 -20.62 3.19
N LYS A 26 15.28 -20.08 2.06
CA LYS A 26 15.82 -18.72 1.99
C LYS A 26 14.68 -17.71 2.12
N THR A 27 14.80 -16.75 3.00
CA THR A 27 13.72 -15.78 3.29
C THR A 27 13.74 -14.63 2.29
N LEU A 28 12.59 -14.39 1.64
CA LEU A 28 12.25 -13.20 0.88
C LEU A 28 11.39 -12.33 1.78
N ALA A 29 11.90 -11.20 2.25
CA ALA A 29 11.21 -10.37 3.24
C ALA A 29 10.43 -9.23 2.57
N ILE A 30 9.18 -9.04 2.97
CA ILE A 30 8.36 -7.87 2.66
C ILE A 30 8.12 -7.11 3.96
N VAL A 31 8.62 -5.89 4.04
CA VAL A 31 8.44 -4.99 5.19
C VAL A 31 7.50 -3.88 4.79
N VAL A 32 6.39 -3.75 5.52
CA VAL A 32 5.35 -2.74 5.27
C VAL A 32 5.34 -1.67 6.36
N LYS A 33 4.70 -0.53 6.08
CA LYS A 33 4.65 0.64 6.98
C LYS A 33 4.05 0.33 8.35
N GLY A 34 3.03 -0.55 8.41
CA GLY A 34 2.37 -0.92 9.65
C GLY A 34 1.35 -2.03 9.48
N LEU A 35 1.25 -2.88 10.50
CA LEU A 35 0.33 -4.02 10.52
C LEU A 35 -1.11 -3.64 10.92
N ASP A 36 -1.32 -2.40 11.38
CA ASP A 36 -2.61 -1.83 11.75
C ASP A 36 -3.45 -1.36 10.55
N ASN A 37 -2.87 -1.28 9.35
CA ASN A 37 -3.55 -0.83 8.15
C ASN A 37 -4.03 -2.03 7.30
N PRO A 38 -5.35 -2.20 7.08
CA PRO A 38 -5.91 -3.31 6.30
C PRO A 38 -5.43 -3.39 4.84
N PHE A 39 -4.92 -2.30 4.28
CA PHE A 39 -4.32 -2.30 2.95
C PHE A 39 -3.14 -3.28 2.88
N PHE A 40 -2.27 -3.26 3.87
CA PHE A 40 -1.09 -4.13 3.90
C PHE A 40 -1.41 -5.59 4.15
N GLU A 41 -2.55 -5.90 4.79
CA GLU A 41 -3.01 -7.29 4.90
C GLU A 41 -3.26 -7.93 3.53
N GLN A 42 -3.67 -7.16 2.52
CA GLN A 42 -3.79 -7.69 1.16
C GLN A 42 -2.44 -8.08 0.56
N ILE A 43 -1.37 -7.35 0.87
CA ILE A 43 0.01 -7.74 0.50
C ILE A 43 0.38 -9.07 1.17
N ASN A 44 0.06 -9.23 2.47
CA ASN A 44 0.24 -10.50 3.18
C ASN A 44 -0.49 -11.65 2.51
N LEU A 45 -1.77 -11.47 2.15
CA LEU A 45 -2.55 -12.50 1.46
C LEU A 45 -1.93 -12.88 0.11
N GLY A 46 -1.38 -11.91 -0.63
CA GLY A 46 -0.62 -12.17 -1.86
C GLY A 46 0.63 -13.02 -1.62
N CYS A 47 1.45 -12.65 -0.61
CA CYS A 47 2.63 -13.39 -0.18
C CYS A 47 2.27 -14.84 0.24
N GLN A 48 1.21 -15.03 1.03
CA GLN A 48 0.72 -16.35 1.43
C GLN A 48 0.22 -17.17 0.23
N LYS A 49 -0.47 -16.55 -0.72
CA LYS A 49 -0.93 -17.19 -1.95
C LYS A 49 0.25 -17.71 -2.75
N TRP A 50 1.28 -16.89 -2.97
CA TRP A 50 2.51 -17.31 -3.64
C TRP A 50 3.15 -18.51 -2.94
N MET A 51 3.29 -18.48 -1.60
CA MET A 51 3.83 -19.64 -0.84
C MET A 51 3.00 -20.90 -1.01
N SER A 52 1.67 -20.77 -1.06
CA SER A 52 0.76 -21.91 -1.22
C SER A 52 0.91 -22.61 -2.58
N GLU A 53 1.29 -21.86 -3.60
CA GLU A 53 1.51 -22.35 -4.98
C GLU A 53 2.94 -22.81 -5.23
N ASN A 54 3.91 -22.32 -4.43
CA ASN A 54 5.34 -22.58 -4.59
C ASN A 54 5.92 -23.38 -3.40
N LYS A 55 5.23 -24.43 -2.96
CA LYS A 55 5.61 -25.23 -1.78
C LYS A 55 7.00 -25.86 -1.87
N ASP A 56 7.41 -26.22 -3.09
CA ASP A 56 8.69 -26.86 -3.37
C ASP A 56 9.82 -25.86 -3.65
N SER A 57 9.54 -24.55 -3.60
CA SER A 57 10.55 -23.50 -3.75
C SER A 57 11.57 -23.56 -2.60
N GLU A 58 12.83 -23.27 -2.91
CA GLU A 58 13.87 -23.03 -1.89
C GLU A 58 13.68 -21.72 -1.12
N TYR A 59 12.70 -20.90 -1.50
CA TYR A 59 12.37 -19.61 -0.88
C TYR A 59 11.07 -19.69 -0.11
N GLU A 60 10.98 -18.84 0.91
CA GLU A 60 9.73 -18.53 1.63
C GLU A 60 9.50 -17.02 1.63
N CYS A 61 8.24 -16.59 1.62
CA CYS A 61 7.85 -15.19 1.74
C CYS A 61 7.56 -14.85 3.20
N LEU A 62 8.31 -13.92 3.77
CA LEU A 62 8.09 -13.36 5.11
C LEU A 62 7.46 -11.98 4.97
N TYR A 63 6.22 -11.82 5.47
CA TYR A 63 5.57 -10.53 5.61
C TYR A 63 5.72 -10.03 7.05
N THR A 64 6.13 -8.78 7.23
CA THR A 64 6.32 -8.15 8.54
C THR A 64 6.26 -6.62 8.45
N GLY A 65 6.22 -5.97 9.61
CA GLY A 65 6.22 -4.52 9.76
C GLY A 65 6.06 -4.14 11.22
N PRO A 66 6.16 -2.86 11.59
CA PRO A 66 5.83 -2.40 12.92
C PRO A 66 4.33 -2.58 13.21
N ALA A 67 3.96 -2.63 14.49
CA ALA A 67 2.57 -2.78 14.89
C ALA A 67 1.69 -1.60 14.46
N SER A 68 2.27 -0.41 14.32
CA SER A 68 1.58 0.81 13.90
C SER A 68 2.33 1.51 12.76
N SER A 69 1.57 2.04 11.80
CA SER A 69 2.08 2.86 10.68
C SER A 69 2.76 4.16 11.13
N THR A 70 2.61 4.53 12.40
CA THR A 70 3.29 5.69 12.99
C THR A 70 4.66 5.37 13.59
N ASP A 71 5.04 4.10 13.67
CA ASP A 71 6.33 3.65 14.23
C ASP A 71 7.41 3.54 13.13
N GLU A 72 7.79 4.68 12.58
CA GLU A 72 8.81 4.78 11.52
C GLU A 72 10.18 4.23 11.99
N ALA A 73 10.53 4.43 13.27
CA ALA A 73 11.77 3.92 13.85
C ALA A 73 11.76 2.40 13.99
N GLY A 74 10.62 1.83 14.38
CA GLY A 74 10.41 0.38 14.44
C GLY A 74 10.51 -0.26 13.06
N GLU A 75 10.01 0.38 12.01
CA GLU A 75 10.18 -0.10 10.63
C GLU A 75 11.66 -0.19 10.25
N VAL A 76 12.45 0.86 10.50
CA VAL A 76 13.89 0.87 10.24
C VAL A 76 14.62 -0.24 11.02
N GLN A 77 14.25 -0.45 12.30
CA GLN A 77 14.85 -1.50 13.13
C GLN A 77 14.53 -2.91 12.59
N ILE A 78 13.31 -3.14 12.11
CA ILE A 78 12.92 -4.42 11.49
C ILE A 78 13.77 -4.70 10.24
N VAL A 79 13.99 -3.69 9.40
CA VAL A 79 14.86 -3.82 8.22
C VAL A 79 16.29 -4.17 8.63
N ASP A 80 16.84 -3.49 9.64
CA ASP A 80 18.18 -3.79 10.17
C ASP A 80 18.31 -5.23 10.66
N ASP A 81 17.33 -5.70 11.43
CA ASP A 81 17.31 -7.05 11.98
C ASP A 81 17.25 -8.11 10.87
N LEU A 82 16.43 -7.89 9.84
CA LEU A 82 16.30 -8.80 8.70
C LEU A 82 17.59 -8.86 7.89
N LEU A 83 18.22 -7.72 7.60
CA LEU A 83 19.49 -7.66 6.90
C LEU A 83 20.60 -8.35 7.70
N THR A 84 20.61 -8.19 9.02
CA THR A 84 21.57 -8.86 9.93
C THR A 84 21.35 -10.38 9.98
N ARG A 85 20.10 -10.83 9.91
CA ARG A 85 19.76 -12.28 9.86
C ARG A 85 20.08 -12.93 8.53
N GLY A 86 20.38 -12.16 7.50
CA GLY A 86 20.79 -12.67 6.19
C GLY A 86 19.61 -13.15 5.34
N VAL A 87 18.53 -12.35 5.26
CA VAL A 87 17.46 -12.60 4.26
C VAL A 87 18.03 -12.58 2.84
N ALA A 88 17.43 -13.34 1.91
CA ALA A 88 17.95 -13.47 0.54
C ALA A 88 17.67 -12.22 -0.31
N ALA A 89 16.55 -11.54 -0.07
CA ALA A 89 16.19 -10.25 -0.65
C ALA A 89 15.16 -9.56 0.24
N ILE A 90 14.99 -8.26 0.07
CA ILE A 90 14.04 -7.45 0.84
C ILE A 90 13.26 -6.48 -0.05
N ALA A 91 11.93 -6.44 0.14
CA ALA A 91 11.02 -5.44 -0.41
C ALA A 91 10.53 -4.55 0.74
N ILE A 92 10.67 -3.24 0.62
CA ILE A 92 10.37 -2.27 1.68
C ILE A 92 9.32 -1.28 1.18
N SER A 93 8.26 -1.05 1.97
CA SER A 93 7.33 0.06 1.77
C SER A 93 7.64 1.17 2.78
N PRO A 94 8.53 2.14 2.48
CA PRO A 94 9.02 3.07 3.48
C PRO A 94 7.92 4.04 3.96
N SER A 95 7.67 4.11 5.27
CA SER A 95 6.83 5.14 5.90
C SER A 95 7.48 6.51 5.77
N ASN A 96 8.78 6.58 6.05
CA ASN A 96 9.63 7.75 5.91
C ASN A 96 10.74 7.45 4.91
N ALA A 97 10.51 7.82 3.64
CA ALA A 97 11.42 7.52 2.54
C ALA A 97 12.85 8.06 2.77
N PRO A 98 13.08 9.33 3.21
CA PRO A 98 14.41 9.83 3.53
C PRO A 98 15.14 9.06 4.63
N ALA A 99 14.45 8.73 5.72
CA ALA A 99 15.05 8.01 6.86
C ALA A 99 15.47 6.60 6.45
N MET A 100 14.59 5.86 5.77
CA MET A 100 14.87 4.52 5.28
C MET A 100 16.00 4.51 4.23
N ALA A 101 15.98 5.43 3.27
CA ALA A 101 17.03 5.57 2.27
C ALA A 101 18.39 5.84 2.92
N ASN A 102 18.46 6.74 3.91
CA ASN A 102 19.67 6.99 4.68
C ASN A 102 20.18 5.72 5.37
N ARG A 103 19.28 4.92 5.94
CA ARG A 103 19.67 3.68 6.61
C ARG A 103 20.21 2.65 5.61
N ILE A 104 19.53 2.43 4.51
CA ILE A 104 19.99 1.51 3.43
C ILE A 104 21.35 1.94 2.89
N ARG A 105 21.59 3.24 2.72
CA ARG A 105 22.89 3.77 2.29
C ARG A 105 24.00 3.47 3.30
N GLN A 106 23.72 3.59 4.61
CA GLN A 106 24.69 3.30 5.67
C GLN A 106 25.04 1.82 5.73
N ILE A 107 24.05 0.92 5.61
CA ILE A 107 24.26 -0.53 5.65
C ILE A 107 24.93 -1.02 4.36
N ASN A 108 24.56 -0.45 3.22
CA ASN A 108 25.00 -0.87 1.89
C ASN A 108 24.89 -2.39 1.68
N PRO A 109 23.68 -2.97 1.77
CA PRO A 109 23.48 -4.41 1.79
C PRO A 109 23.95 -5.05 0.47
N SER A 110 24.52 -6.24 0.57
CA SER A 110 24.95 -7.02 -0.60
C SER A 110 23.82 -7.78 -1.31
N ILE A 111 22.65 -7.89 -0.65
CA ILE A 111 21.45 -8.55 -1.19
C ILE A 111 20.62 -7.56 -2.01
N PRO A 112 19.74 -8.04 -2.91
CA PRO A 112 18.81 -7.17 -3.59
C PRO A 112 17.85 -6.46 -2.62
N VAL A 113 17.74 -5.14 -2.77
CA VAL A 113 16.71 -4.30 -2.15
C VAL A 113 15.78 -3.81 -3.23
N MET A 114 14.47 -3.94 -3.03
CA MET A 114 13.45 -3.31 -3.85
C MET A 114 12.48 -2.53 -2.96
N THR A 115 11.71 -1.63 -3.55
CA THR A 115 10.60 -0.97 -2.87
C THR A 115 9.26 -1.52 -3.34
N ILE A 116 8.25 -1.47 -2.47
CA ILE A 116 6.89 -1.96 -2.73
C ILE A 116 5.88 -0.94 -2.17
N ASP A 117 4.76 -0.69 -2.85
CA ASP A 117 3.71 0.28 -2.46
C ASP A 117 4.18 1.74 -2.42
N ALA A 118 5.20 2.05 -1.63
CA ALA A 118 5.87 3.35 -1.57
C ALA A 118 7.32 3.22 -2.05
N ASP A 119 7.84 4.28 -2.67
CA ASP A 119 9.21 4.30 -3.19
C ASP A 119 10.11 5.24 -2.40
N PHE A 120 11.41 5.18 -2.64
CA PHE A 120 12.34 6.22 -2.24
C PHE A 120 12.12 7.49 -3.08
N LEU A 121 12.52 8.62 -2.53
CA LEU A 121 12.57 9.86 -3.30
C LEU A 121 13.48 9.68 -4.53
N GLU A 122 13.21 10.44 -5.59
CA GLU A 122 13.93 10.32 -6.88
C GLU A 122 15.45 10.28 -6.72
N ALA A 123 16.01 11.14 -5.87
CA ALA A 123 17.45 11.22 -5.60
C ALA A 123 18.03 9.94 -4.97
N ASP A 124 17.20 9.11 -4.34
CA ASP A 124 17.60 7.91 -3.59
C ASP A 124 17.23 6.59 -4.30
N ARG A 125 16.53 6.65 -5.43
CA ARG A 125 16.08 5.45 -6.17
C ARG A 125 17.20 4.52 -6.61
N GLY A 126 18.43 5.05 -6.75
CA GLY A 126 19.61 4.22 -7.01
C GLY A 126 19.97 3.24 -5.90
N LEU A 127 19.40 3.36 -4.71
CA LEU A 127 19.61 2.43 -3.58
C LEU A 127 18.80 1.14 -3.69
N ARG A 128 17.80 1.10 -4.55
CA ARG A 128 16.96 -0.09 -4.80
C ARG A 128 17.11 -0.58 -6.24
N LYS A 129 16.69 -1.80 -6.52
CA LYS A 129 16.77 -2.42 -7.86
C LYS A 129 15.53 -2.12 -8.71
N THR A 130 14.34 -2.08 -8.10
CA THR A 130 13.06 -1.76 -8.74
C THR A 130 12.04 -1.31 -7.70
N TYR A 131 11.00 -0.63 -8.16
CA TYR A 131 9.77 -0.37 -7.44
C TYR A 131 8.66 -1.26 -7.98
N LEU A 132 7.95 -1.97 -7.10
CA LEU A 132 6.73 -2.73 -7.42
C LEU A 132 5.54 -2.07 -6.73
N GLY A 133 4.58 -1.57 -7.49
CA GLY A 133 3.39 -0.94 -6.89
C GLY A 133 2.53 -0.17 -7.85
N THR A 134 1.89 0.87 -7.36
CA THR A 134 0.99 1.74 -8.09
C THR A 134 1.75 2.87 -8.78
N ASP A 135 1.35 3.25 -9.98
CA ASP A 135 1.68 4.58 -10.50
C ASP A 135 0.90 5.63 -9.70
N ASN A 136 1.54 6.13 -8.65
CA ASN A 136 0.90 7.03 -7.69
C ASN A 136 0.57 8.40 -8.31
N TYR A 137 1.40 8.90 -9.23
CA TYR A 137 1.08 10.13 -9.95
C TYR A 137 -0.17 9.92 -10.81
N LEU A 138 -0.25 8.83 -11.57
CA LEU A 138 -1.42 8.49 -12.37
C LEU A 138 -2.68 8.28 -11.50
N MET A 139 -2.54 7.73 -10.30
CA MET A 139 -3.66 7.61 -9.36
C MET A 139 -4.23 8.99 -9.00
N GLY A 140 -3.38 9.98 -8.72
CA GLY A 140 -3.79 11.37 -8.52
C GLY A 140 -4.46 11.99 -9.74
N VAL A 141 -3.93 11.73 -10.95
CA VAL A 141 -4.56 12.12 -12.22
C VAL A 141 -5.97 11.56 -12.33
N LYS A 142 -6.16 10.25 -12.02
CA LYS A 142 -7.49 9.62 -12.08
C LYS A 142 -8.47 10.22 -11.07
N MET A 143 -8.01 10.57 -9.87
CA MET A 143 -8.85 11.28 -8.89
C MET A 143 -9.27 12.67 -9.40
N ALA A 144 -8.34 13.42 -10.01
CA ALA A 144 -8.63 14.72 -10.60
C ALA A 144 -9.63 14.64 -11.76
N GLU A 145 -9.48 13.65 -12.66
CA GLU A 145 -10.43 13.39 -13.75
C GLU A 145 -11.85 13.16 -13.19
N GLN A 146 -12.01 12.40 -12.11
CA GLN A 146 -13.31 12.20 -11.46
C GLN A 146 -13.85 13.51 -10.85
N ALA A 147 -13.00 14.31 -10.21
CA ALA A 147 -13.40 15.61 -9.67
C ALA A 147 -13.89 16.56 -10.76
N MET A 148 -13.17 16.65 -11.88
CA MET A 148 -13.52 17.50 -13.01
C MET A 148 -14.83 17.07 -13.70
N VAL A 149 -15.11 15.77 -13.75
CA VAL A 149 -16.38 15.24 -14.28
C VAL A 149 -17.54 15.60 -13.36
N LEU A 150 -17.38 15.46 -12.05
CA LEU A 150 -18.43 15.74 -11.05
C LEU A 150 -18.65 17.23 -10.81
N LYS A 151 -17.59 18.04 -10.90
CA LYS A 151 -17.58 19.50 -10.70
C LYS A 151 -16.89 20.22 -11.88
N PRO A 152 -17.53 20.28 -13.06
CA PRO A 152 -16.88 20.78 -14.29
C PRO A 152 -16.56 22.28 -14.26
N LYS A 153 -17.10 23.01 -13.30
CA LYS A 153 -16.81 24.45 -13.11
C LYS A 153 -15.71 24.69 -12.06
N GLY A 154 -15.19 23.63 -11.46
CA GLY A 154 -14.32 23.75 -10.28
C GLY A 154 -15.09 23.94 -8.98
N GLY A 155 -14.39 24.39 -7.97
CA GLY A 155 -14.93 24.63 -6.63
C GLY A 155 -13.84 24.69 -5.57
N SER A 156 -14.28 24.82 -4.34
CA SER A 156 -13.43 24.71 -3.16
C SER A 156 -13.09 23.24 -2.88
N VAL A 157 -11.83 22.94 -2.55
CA VAL A 157 -11.37 21.56 -2.34
C VAL A 157 -10.49 21.44 -1.11
N CYS A 158 -10.57 20.29 -0.45
CA CYS A 158 -9.59 19.87 0.56
C CYS A 158 -9.01 18.50 0.19
N LEU A 159 -7.69 18.39 0.23
CA LEU A 159 -6.98 17.13 0.08
C LEU A 159 -6.63 16.58 1.46
N GLN A 160 -6.96 15.32 1.72
CA GLN A 160 -6.53 14.58 2.91
C GLN A 160 -5.42 13.62 2.52
N LEU A 161 -4.24 13.85 3.06
CA LEU A 161 -3.00 13.11 2.80
C LEU A 161 -2.65 12.20 3.99
N GLY A 162 -1.71 11.29 3.78
CA GLY A 162 -1.15 10.42 4.82
C GLY A 162 0.05 11.06 5.55
N ASN A 163 1.18 10.36 5.55
CA ASN A 163 2.43 10.89 6.08
C ASN A 163 3.08 11.85 5.09
N VAL A 164 3.53 13.01 5.58
CA VAL A 164 4.18 14.06 4.76
C VAL A 164 5.48 13.59 4.11
N ALA A 165 6.18 12.62 4.69
CA ALA A 165 7.44 12.07 4.18
C ALA A 165 7.25 10.86 3.24
N ALA A 166 6.00 10.45 2.95
CA ALA A 166 5.70 9.33 2.07
C ALA A 166 5.66 9.77 0.60
N ASP A 167 6.57 9.25 -0.23
CA ASP A 167 6.69 9.58 -1.66
C ASP A 167 5.39 9.32 -2.42
N ASN A 168 4.77 8.15 -2.21
CA ASN A 168 3.55 7.75 -2.91
C ASN A 168 2.38 8.73 -2.67
N ILE A 169 2.22 9.24 -1.47
CA ILE A 169 1.14 10.16 -1.11
C ILE A 169 1.38 11.52 -1.75
N ASN A 170 2.62 12.00 -1.71
CA ASN A 170 3.00 13.27 -2.33
C ASN A 170 2.85 13.20 -3.86
N ALA A 171 3.20 12.08 -4.48
CA ALA A 171 3.00 11.87 -5.92
C ALA A 171 1.51 11.89 -6.33
N ARG A 172 0.61 11.30 -5.52
CA ARG A 172 -0.85 11.37 -5.76
C ARG A 172 -1.36 12.81 -5.67
N ALA A 173 -0.96 13.55 -4.64
CA ALA A 173 -1.33 14.96 -4.49
C ALA A 173 -0.83 15.82 -5.65
N ALA A 174 0.42 15.60 -6.10
CA ALA A 174 0.97 16.26 -7.28
C ALA A 174 0.18 15.91 -8.55
N GLY A 175 -0.10 14.63 -8.80
CA GLY A 175 -0.91 14.20 -9.96
C GLY A 175 -2.29 14.83 -9.98
N PHE A 176 -2.96 14.95 -8.82
CA PHE A 176 -4.24 15.63 -8.68
C PHE A 176 -4.14 17.13 -9.03
N ARG A 177 -3.20 17.84 -8.40
CA ARG A 177 -3.05 19.29 -8.58
C ARG A 177 -2.61 19.67 -9.98
N ASP A 178 -1.64 18.95 -10.53
CA ASP A 178 -1.12 19.17 -11.89
C ASP A 178 -2.22 18.95 -12.95
N THR A 179 -3.05 17.92 -12.77
CA THR A 179 -4.15 17.63 -13.70
C THR A 179 -5.23 18.71 -13.64
N ILE A 180 -5.61 19.14 -12.44
CA ILE A 180 -6.60 20.22 -12.26
C ILE A 180 -6.08 21.52 -12.86
N SER A 181 -4.83 21.88 -12.59
CA SER A 181 -4.26 23.16 -13.05
C SER A 181 -3.90 23.17 -14.53
N GLY A 182 -3.58 22.00 -15.10
CA GLY A 182 -2.95 21.87 -16.43
C GLY A 182 -1.46 22.23 -16.44
N GLU A 183 -0.85 22.43 -15.27
CA GLU A 183 0.56 22.79 -15.08
C GLU A 183 1.27 21.74 -14.23
N LYS A 184 2.61 21.65 -14.31
CA LYS A 184 3.43 20.73 -13.53
C LYS A 184 4.01 21.40 -12.30
N GLY A 185 4.07 20.63 -11.19
CA GLY A 185 4.72 21.06 -9.96
C GLY A 185 3.89 22.08 -9.17
N VAL A 186 2.57 21.98 -9.23
CA VAL A 186 1.67 22.87 -8.49
C VAL A 186 1.57 22.41 -7.03
N ASP A 187 2.11 23.20 -6.12
CA ASP A 187 2.10 22.90 -4.68
C ASP A 187 0.72 23.08 -4.04
N ARG A 188 -0.13 24.00 -4.58
CA ARG A 188 -1.45 24.32 -4.06
C ARG A 188 -2.32 24.92 -5.16
N LEU A 189 -3.60 24.52 -5.21
CA LEU A 189 -4.59 25.13 -6.09
C LEU A 189 -5.09 26.46 -5.52
N ASN A 190 -4.94 27.52 -6.29
CA ASN A 190 -5.32 28.90 -5.91
C ASN A 190 -6.14 29.57 -7.04
N GLY A 191 -7.17 28.88 -7.56
CA GLY A 191 -8.06 29.36 -8.63
C GLY A 191 -7.83 28.73 -9.99
N GLN A 192 -6.83 27.84 -10.14
CA GLN A 192 -6.55 27.20 -11.43
C GLN A 192 -7.76 26.33 -11.85
N SER A 193 -8.20 26.51 -13.10
CA SER A 193 -9.39 25.83 -13.66
C SER A 193 -10.65 25.98 -12.77
N GLY A 194 -10.73 27.06 -12.00
CA GLY A 194 -11.82 27.31 -11.06
C GLY A 194 -11.70 26.59 -9.71
N TRP A 195 -10.58 25.89 -9.43
CA TRP A 195 -10.37 25.16 -8.19
C TRP A 195 -9.46 25.92 -7.21
N SER A 196 -9.83 25.89 -5.93
CA SER A 196 -9.02 26.48 -4.85
C SER A 196 -9.03 25.56 -3.62
N GLU A 197 -7.87 25.25 -3.08
CA GLU A 197 -7.77 24.58 -1.79
C GLU A 197 -8.15 25.52 -0.67
N VAL A 198 -9.09 25.11 0.23
CA VAL A 198 -9.53 25.91 1.36
C VAL A 198 -8.43 26.09 2.41
N GLU A 199 -8.57 27.09 3.26
CA GLU A 199 -7.69 27.29 4.40
C GLU A 199 -7.70 26.06 5.33
N GLY A 200 -6.55 25.72 5.91
CA GLY A 200 -6.38 24.51 6.72
C GLY A 200 -6.15 23.23 5.92
N CYS A 201 -6.22 23.29 4.58
CA CYS A 201 -5.90 22.15 3.71
C CYS A 201 -4.56 22.36 2.97
N PRO A 202 -3.81 21.28 2.66
CA PRO A 202 -4.14 19.88 2.93
C PRO A 202 -4.02 19.49 4.41
N VAL A 203 -4.75 18.44 4.84
CA VAL A 203 -4.61 17.84 6.17
C VAL A 203 -3.84 16.51 6.06
N TYR A 204 -3.13 16.14 7.14
CA TYR A 204 -2.25 14.96 7.16
C TYR A 204 -2.70 13.99 8.25
N THR A 205 -3.06 12.77 7.87
CA THR A 205 -3.61 11.75 8.77
C THR A 205 -2.54 10.90 9.46
N ASN A 206 -1.30 10.94 9.00
CA ASN A 206 -0.26 9.99 9.38
C ASN A 206 -0.75 8.52 9.29
N ASP A 207 -1.55 8.23 8.26
CA ASP A 207 -2.15 6.92 7.95
C ASP A 207 -3.12 6.40 9.03
N GLN A 208 -3.64 7.28 9.92
CA GLN A 208 -4.55 6.92 11.00
C GLN A 208 -6.02 7.18 10.62
N ALA A 209 -6.86 6.14 10.74
CA ALA A 209 -8.28 6.20 10.37
C ALA A 209 -9.10 7.14 11.28
N ASP A 210 -8.83 7.14 12.58
CA ASP A 210 -9.57 7.98 13.53
C ASP A 210 -9.25 9.46 13.33
N LEU A 211 -7.95 9.79 13.15
CA LEU A 211 -7.53 11.16 12.84
C LEU A 211 -8.11 11.63 11.50
N ALA A 212 -8.17 10.75 10.50
CA ALA A 212 -8.76 11.06 9.21
C ALA A 212 -10.24 11.46 9.34
N ASN A 213 -11.03 10.71 10.12
CA ASN A 213 -12.44 11.03 10.35
C ASN A 213 -12.63 12.32 11.16
N GLN A 214 -11.79 12.54 12.18
CA GLN A 214 -11.83 13.79 12.94
C GLN A 214 -11.55 15.00 12.04
N GLN A 215 -10.49 14.94 11.23
CA GLN A 215 -10.14 16.02 10.29
C GLN A 215 -11.25 16.27 9.26
N MET A 216 -11.92 15.23 8.76
CA MET A 216 -13.09 15.40 7.88
C MET A 216 -14.20 16.21 8.56
N ALA A 217 -14.56 15.86 9.80
CA ALA A 217 -15.60 16.56 10.56
C ALA A 217 -15.23 18.03 10.81
N ASP A 218 -13.97 18.29 11.17
CA ASP A 218 -13.45 19.63 11.41
C ASP A 218 -13.51 20.49 10.14
N ILE A 219 -13.05 19.95 9.00
CA ILE A 219 -13.08 20.65 7.71
C ILE A 219 -14.51 20.91 7.24
N PHE A 220 -15.43 19.95 7.37
CA PHE A 220 -16.84 20.15 7.00
C PHE A 220 -17.54 21.19 7.88
N THR A 221 -17.13 21.29 9.15
CA THR A 221 -17.64 22.30 10.07
C THR A 221 -17.08 23.69 9.75
N ALA A 222 -15.80 23.79 9.46
CA ALA A 222 -15.13 25.07 9.17
C ALA A 222 -15.47 25.60 7.77
N ASN A 223 -15.82 24.73 6.81
CA ASN A 223 -16.06 25.06 5.41
C ASN A 223 -17.43 24.52 4.97
N ALA A 224 -18.50 25.18 5.44
CA ALA A 224 -19.87 24.76 5.16
C ALA A 224 -20.19 24.66 3.65
N ASP A 225 -19.53 25.43 2.81
CA ASP A 225 -19.74 25.48 1.36
C ASP A 225 -18.61 24.75 0.58
N LEU A 226 -17.94 23.78 1.22
CA LEU A 226 -16.92 22.96 0.56
C LEU A 226 -17.53 22.16 -0.59
N ASP A 227 -16.93 22.25 -1.79
CA ASP A 227 -17.39 21.56 -2.99
C ASP A 227 -16.83 20.12 -3.12
N ALA A 228 -15.58 19.89 -2.68
CA ALA A 228 -14.93 18.61 -2.84
C ALA A 228 -14.02 18.27 -1.65
N PHE A 229 -14.06 17.01 -1.21
CA PHE A 229 -13.11 16.45 -0.27
C PHE A 229 -12.43 15.21 -0.89
N ILE A 230 -11.11 15.26 -1.02
CA ILE A 230 -10.33 14.23 -1.70
C ILE A 230 -9.50 13.45 -0.69
N LEU A 231 -9.90 12.21 -0.43
CA LEU A 231 -9.16 11.25 0.37
C LEU A 231 -8.07 10.64 -0.52
N ILE A 232 -6.84 11.16 -0.47
CA ILE A 232 -5.71 10.69 -1.29
C ILE A 232 -5.36 9.23 -1.01
N GLY A 233 -5.73 8.73 0.17
CA GLY A 233 -5.80 7.32 0.55
C GLY A 233 -7.12 7.03 1.27
N GLY A 234 -7.45 5.77 1.46
CA GLY A 234 -8.73 5.32 2.01
C GLY A 234 -8.83 5.28 3.53
N TRP A 235 -7.98 5.97 4.29
CA TRP A 235 -7.87 5.79 5.75
C TRP A 235 -9.16 6.02 6.51
N ALA A 236 -9.90 7.11 6.24
CA ALA A 236 -11.15 7.39 6.94
C ALA A 236 -12.17 6.25 6.82
N GLN A 237 -12.22 5.58 5.67
CA GLN A 237 -13.14 4.48 5.37
C GLN A 237 -12.75 3.16 6.04
N PHE A 238 -11.52 3.02 6.56
CA PHE A 238 -11.13 1.86 7.38
C PHE A 238 -11.77 1.87 8.77
N ALA A 239 -12.36 3.00 9.20
CA ALA A 239 -13.23 3.08 10.37
C ALA A 239 -14.68 3.36 9.92
N PRO A 240 -15.41 2.38 9.35
CA PRO A 240 -16.65 2.62 8.61
C PRO A 240 -17.76 3.24 9.46
N GLN A 241 -17.79 2.99 10.76
CA GLN A 241 -18.77 3.58 11.68
C GLN A 241 -18.49 5.07 11.91
N ALA A 242 -17.23 5.45 12.15
CA ALA A 242 -16.82 6.85 12.30
C ALA A 242 -17.02 7.60 10.98
N TYR A 243 -16.64 7.01 9.85
CA TYR A 243 -16.86 7.57 8.53
C TYR A 243 -18.35 7.81 8.23
N ALA A 244 -19.23 6.85 8.60
CA ALA A 244 -20.66 6.99 8.45
C ALA A 244 -21.19 8.16 9.30
N GLN A 245 -20.76 8.29 10.56
CA GLN A 245 -21.18 9.40 11.44
C GLN A 245 -20.79 10.77 10.89
N VAL A 246 -19.59 10.89 10.31
CA VAL A 246 -19.13 12.14 9.68
C VAL A 246 -19.92 12.43 8.41
N THR A 247 -20.09 11.46 7.53
CA THR A 247 -20.80 11.64 6.26
C THR A 247 -22.30 11.82 6.42
N ASP A 248 -22.94 11.28 7.48
CA ASP A 248 -24.35 11.52 7.80
C ASP A 248 -24.66 13.00 8.02
N GLN A 249 -23.71 13.77 8.57
CA GLN A 249 -23.88 15.22 8.80
C GLN A 249 -23.97 16.02 7.49
N VAL A 250 -23.45 15.50 6.40
CA VAL A 250 -23.40 16.14 5.07
C VAL A 250 -24.12 15.33 3.99
N MET A 251 -24.90 14.32 4.38
CA MET A 251 -25.51 13.36 3.45
C MET A 251 -26.39 14.03 2.39
N ASP A 252 -27.11 15.09 2.73
CA ASP A 252 -27.95 15.80 1.75
C ASP A 252 -27.09 16.50 0.69
N LYS A 253 -25.93 17.04 1.07
CA LYS A 253 -24.96 17.63 0.13
C LYS A 253 -24.28 16.58 -0.74
N LEU A 254 -24.03 15.39 -0.19
CA LEU A 254 -23.52 14.26 -0.98
C LEU A 254 -24.55 13.83 -2.02
N LYS A 255 -25.82 13.68 -1.64
CA LYS A 255 -26.89 13.29 -2.58
C LYS A 255 -27.14 14.33 -3.69
N SER A 256 -27.06 15.63 -3.36
CA SER A 256 -27.21 16.71 -4.34
C SER A 256 -25.94 16.95 -5.15
N LYS A 257 -24.79 16.37 -4.75
CA LYS A 257 -23.45 16.65 -5.27
C LYS A 257 -22.99 18.10 -5.04
N ASP A 258 -23.60 18.82 -4.07
CA ASP A 258 -23.06 20.09 -3.62
C ASP A 258 -21.70 19.89 -2.97
N LEU A 259 -21.51 18.79 -2.24
CA LEU A 259 -20.22 18.27 -1.80
C LEU A 259 -19.95 16.92 -2.49
N ILE A 260 -18.78 16.75 -3.07
CA ILE A 260 -18.33 15.45 -3.58
C ILE A 260 -17.21 14.89 -2.72
N ILE A 261 -17.17 13.58 -2.58
CA ILE A 261 -16.05 12.83 -1.99
C ILE A 261 -15.49 11.86 -3.01
N ILE A 262 -14.18 11.94 -3.26
CA ILE A 262 -13.41 10.98 -4.06
C ILE A 262 -12.36 10.38 -3.14
N ALA A 263 -12.21 9.05 -3.15
CA ALA A 263 -11.30 8.39 -2.23
C ALA A 263 -10.36 7.42 -2.93
N GLY A 264 -9.19 7.25 -2.33
CA GLY A 264 -8.27 6.18 -2.66
C GLY A 264 -8.76 4.83 -2.17
N ASP A 265 -8.26 3.79 -2.84
CA ASP A 265 -8.46 2.38 -2.58
C ASP A 265 -9.87 1.84 -2.88
N THR A 266 -9.93 0.52 -3.06
CA THR A 266 -11.15 -0.22 -3.43
C THR A 266 -11.27 -1.51 -2.61
N LEU A 267 -10.80 -1.52 -1.36
CA LEU A 267 -11.02 -2.61 -0.45
C LEU A 267 -12.49 -2.64 0.03
N PRO A 268 -12.96 -3.71 0.68
CA PRO A 268 -14.36 -3.85 1.05
C PRO A 268 -14.96 -2.64 1.80
N PRO A 269 -14.29 -1.97 2.77
CA PRO A 269 -14.87 -0.78 3.41
C PRO A 269 -15.04 0.39 2.44
N GLN A 270 -14.10 0.61 1.51
CA GLN A 270 -14.17 1.69 0.52
C GLN A 270 -15.26 1.43 -0.51
N THR A 271 -15.33 0.21 -1.04
CA THR A 271 -16.39 -0.17 -2.00
C THR A 271 -17.78 -0.12 -1.36
N GLN A 272 -17.89 -0.45 -0.05
CA GLN A 272 -19.15 -0.31 0.68
C GLN A 272 -19.53 1.17 0.84
N ALA A 273 -18.59 2.04 1.22
CA ALA A 273 -18.85 3.48 1.33
C ALA A 273 -19.34 4.09 -0.01
N PHE A 274 -18.78 3.62 -1.13
CA PHE A 274 -19.24 4.00 -2.48
C PHE A 274 -20.68 3.52 -2.74
N ARG A 275 -20.99 2.25 -2.45
CA ARG A 275 -22.37 1.70 -2.62
C ARG A 275 -23.41 2.43 -1.77
N ASP A 276 -23.02 2.86 -0.58
CA ASP A 276 -23.88 3.60 0.35
C ASP A 276 -24.04 5.09 -0.03
N GLY A 277 -23.43 5.54 -1.12
CA GLY A 277 -23.45 6.93 -1.59
C GLY A 277 -22.69 7.91 -0.69
N ARG A 278 -21.73 7.40 0.11
CA ARG A 278 -20.87 8.17 1.00
C ARG A 278 -19.59 8.65 0.32
N SER A 279 -19.32 8.19 -0.88
CA SER A 279 -18.32 8.69 -1.81
C SER A 279 -18.83 8.56 -3.24
N HIS A 280 -18.33 9.40 -4.15
CA HIS A 280 -18.79 9.47 -5.53
C HIS A 280 -17.90 8.71 -6.51
N SER A 281 -16.65 8.49 -6.11
CA SER A 281 -15.69 7.68 -6.85
C SER A 281 -14.65 7.09 -5.91
N GLN A 282 -14.14 5.91 -6.29
CA GLN A 282 -12.99 5.26 -5.68
C GLN A 282 -11.92 5.02 -6.75
N VAL A 283 -10.67 5.31 -6.42
CA VAL A 283 -9.52 4.99 -7.28
C VAL A 283 -8.62 4.03 -6.54
N GLY A 284 -8.67 2.76 -6.93
CA GLY A 284 -8.07 1.64 -6.21
C GLY A 284 -6.70 1.25 -6.71
N GLN A 285 -5.93 0.69 -5.79
CA GLN A 285 -4.68 0.01 -6.00
C GLN A 285 -4.89 -1.51 -5.97
N ARG A 286 -3.83 -2.28 -6.28
CA ARG A 286 -3.87 -3.76 -6.29
C ARG A 286 -2.86 -4.34 -5.30
N PRO A 287 -3.05 -4.15 -3.98
CA PRO A 287 -2.08 -4.59 -2.97
C PRO A 287 -1.89 -6.10 -2.91
N PHE A 288 -2.93 -6.90 -3.16
CA PHE A 288 -2.79 -8.35 -3.26
C PHE A 288 -1.81 -8.76 -4.37
N GLU A 289 -1.92 -8.12 -5.55
CA GLU A 289 -1.02 -8.37 -6.69
C GLU A 289 0.41 -7.99 -6.36
N MET A 290 0.62 -6.88 -5.65
CA MET A 290 1.96 -6.48 -5.16
C MET A 290 2.59 -7.59 -4.31
N GLY A 291 1.85 -8.12 -3.32
CA GLY A 291 2.35 -9.19 -2.45
C GLY A 291 2.56 -10.52 -3.18
N TYR A 292 1.73 -10.81 -4.17
CA TYR A 292 1.82 -12.04 -4.96
C TYR A 292 3.01 -12.03 -5.93
N LEU A 293 3.30 -10.88 -6.55
CA LEU A 293 4.41 -10.75 -7.51
C LEU A 293 5.77 -10.53 -6.85
N ALA A 294 5.81 -9.94 -5.64
CA ALA A 294 7.06 -9.56 -5.00
C ALA A 294 8.07 -10.70 -4.84
N PRO A 295 7.69 -11.94 -4.43
CA PRO A 295 8.65 -13.04 -4.32
C PRO A 295 9.32 -13.39 -5.66
N ASP A 296 8.57 -13.46 -6.75
CA ASP A 296 9.13 -13.79 -8.07
C ASP A 296 10.07 -12.68 -8.57
N VAL A 297 9.73 -11.41 -8.32
CA VAL A 297 10.58 -10.26 -8.63
C VAL A 297 11.89 -10.35 -7.83
N MET A 298 11.82 -10.62 -6.53
CA MET A 298 13.00 -10.80 -5.68
C MET A 298 13.88 -11.94 -6.14
N ILE A 299 13.32 -13.09 -6.56
CA ILE A 299 14.05 -14.23 -7.08
C ILE A 299 14.78 -13.86 -8.38
N LYS A 300 14.14 -13.17 -9.31
CA LYS A 300 14.78 -12.65 -10.52
C LYS A 300 15.98 -11.76 -10.19
N LEU A 301 15.81 -10.85 -9.24
CA LEU A 301 16.90 -9.96 -8.81
C LEU A 301 18.06 -10.72 -8.17
N ILE A 302 17.79 -11.78 -7.37
CA ILE A 302 18.81 -12.67 -6.80
C ILE A 302 19.60 -13.38 -7.91
N ASN A 303 18.93 -13.82 -8.96
CA ASN A 303 19.52 -14.48 -10.11
C ASN A 303 20.27 -13.52 -11.05
N GLY A 304 20.24 -12.21 -10.78
CA GLY A 304 20.85 -11.19 -11.64
C GLY A 304 20.09 -10.92 -12.93
N GLU A 305 18.81 -11.31 -12.99
CA GLU A 305 17.94 -11.05 -14.13
C GLU A 305 17.49 -9.57 -14.15
N THR A 306 17.25 -9.06 -15.35
CA THR A 306 16.68 -7.72 -15.53
C THR A 306 15.18 -7.75 -15.23
N VAL A 307 14.70 -6.78 -14.46
CA VAL A 307 13.28 -6.53 -14.19
C VAL A 307 12.95 -5.09 -14.61
N ASP A 308 11.71 -4.86 -14.96
CA ASP A 308 11.23 -3.49 -15.25
C ASP A 308 11.35 -2.62 -13.99
N ASP A 309 11.65 -1.32 -14.18
CA ASP A 309 11.71 -0.32 -13.14
C ASP A 309 11.12 1.02 -13.62
N PRO A 310 9.95 1.41 -13.13
CA PRO A 310 9.08 0.73 -12.16
C PRO A 310 8.27 -0.43 -12.74
N LEU A 311 7.82 -1.36 -11.90
CA LEU A 311 6.85 -2.42 -12.21
C LEU A 311 5.48 -2.04 -11.61
N PHE A 312 4.55 -1.60 -12.45
CA PHE A 312 3.24 -1.15 -12.00
C PHE A 312 2.17 -2.26 -12.01
N THR A 313 1.35 -2.32 -10.95
CA THR A 313 0.24 -3.28 -10.78
C THR A 313 -1.09 -2.79 -11.34
N GLY A 314 -1.16 -1.56 -11.86
CA GLY A 314 -2.39 -0.98 -12.40
C GLY A 314 -3.30 -0.32 -11.37
N LEU A 315 -4.43 0.20 -11.85
CA LEU A 315 -5.43 0.94 -11.07
C LEU A 315 -6.85 0.45 -11.40
N ASP A 316 -7.73 0.52 -10.41
CA ASP A 316 -9.16 0.25 -10.54
C ASP A 316 -9.95 1.54 -10.24
N VAL A 317 -10.82 1.96 -11.15
CA VAL A 317 -11.64 3.17 -10.96
C VAL A 317 -13.10 2.76 -10.90
N CYS A 318 -13.78 3.18 -9.83
CA CYS A 318 -15.21 2.99 -9.64
C CYS A 318 -15.91 4.35 -9.59
N ASN A 319 -16.95 4.50 -10.38
CA ASN A 319 -17.82 5.68 -10.41
C ASN A 319 -19.25 5.29 -10.80
N GLU A 320 -20.17 6.25 -10.92
CA GLU A 320 -21.57 5.97 -11.27
C GLU A 320 -21.74 5.32 -12.64
N GLN A 321 -20.85 5.60 -13.60
CA GLN A 321 -20.92 5.12 -14.98
C GLN A 321 -20.29 3.73 -15.12
N ASP A 322 -19.20 3.52 -14.36
CA ASP A 322 -18.51 2.23 -14.27
C ASP A 322 -18.49 1.74 -12.83
N LYS A 323 -19.56 1.03 -12.48
CA LYS A 323 -19.67 0.39 -11.15
C LYS A 323 -18.84 -0.89 -11.05
N GLY A 324 -18.45 -1.49 -12.18
CA GLY A 324 -17.61 -2.63 -12.44
C GLY A 324 -17.17 -3.40 -11.21
N PHE A 325 -15.92 -3.26 -10.85
CA PHE A 325 -15.30 -3.88 -9.67
C PHE A 325 -16.01 -3.54 -8.35
N CYS A 326 -16.43 -2.28 -8.15
CA CYS A 326 -17.07 -1.84 -6.91
C CYS A 326 -18.51 -2.34 -6.71
N ALA A 327 -19.16 -2.85 -7.73
CA ALA A 327 -20.52 -3.39 -7.61
C ALA A 327 -20.54 -4.81 -6.99
N ASN A 328 -19.44 -5.56 -7.15
CA ASN A 328 -19.38 -6.99 -6.86
C ASN A 328 -18.41 -7.36 -5.72
N ASN A 329 -17.66 -6.40 -5.18
CA ASN A 329 -16.68 -6.61 -4.11
C ASN A 329 -16.99 -5.85 -2.84
#